data_12e9463e6efc57bfd473393175a179aa
#
_entry.id   12e9463e6efc57bfd473393175a179aa
#
_cell.length_a   1.000
_cell.length_b   1.000
_cell.length_c   1.000
_cell.angle_alpha   90.00
_cell.angle_beta   90.00
_cell.angle_gamma   90.00
#
_symmetry.space_group_name_H-M   'P 1'
#
loop_
_entity.id
_entity.type
_entity.pdbx_description
1 polymer ?
#
loop_
_entity_poly.entity_id
_entity_poly.type
_entity_poly.pdbx_seq_one_letter_code
_entity_poly.pdbx_strand_id
1 'polypeptide(L)'
;MVQRITVIGAGSTGHSAAAYLTQRGFTVTSHDDSRFSSRFEDISRLGGITLRGEAHGTFMPACLTTDPAQAVHKAQAIFVHVMADRHEEIARRIAPYLEDGQHIVIVPGNLGAFVFRSVFREMGISADVTLTEKEGNLCPCRLTAAAEVTVGLPIDAEGRAASLPASDTGRVLEALKGVVEYVPNRNVFEGVINAGNVTNHIASTLLAAAEVDRRGDDFSLFKYAFTPAAVHCITKIRLERQAVIHAMGMQEHENPMDMIERVLNLKEHPEVATFYEYMNGPNSLDHRYLHEDCGCGGAFAVSAGKRLGLNCLF
;
A
#
# COMPACT_ATOMS: atom_id res chain seq x y z
N MET A 1 -19.81 14.99 4.51
CA MET A 1 -18.60 14.78 3.64
C MET A 1 -17.36 14.85 4.52
N VAL A 2 -16.43 13.93 4.29
CA VAL A 2 -15.14 13.90 5.00
C VAL A 2 -14.32 15.14 4.65
N GLN A 3 -13.78 15.83 5.64
CA GLN A 3 -12.93 16.99 5.49
C GLN A 3 -11.61 16.87 6.27
N ARG A 4 -11.64 16.22 7.43
CA ARG A 4 -10.46 16.00 8.28
C ARG A 4 -9.95 14.59 8.13
N ILE A 5 -8.72 14.48 7.67
CA ILE A 5 -8.08 13.20 7.32
C ILE A 5 -6.75 13.09 8.06
N THR A 6 -6.52 11.92 8.64
CA THR A 6 -5.21 11.58 9.17
C THR A 6 -4.52 10.59 8.24
N VAL A 7 -3.24 10.83 7.95
CA VAL A 7 -2.36 9.91 7.24
C VAL A 7 -1.31 9.41 8.23
N ILE A 8 -1.33 8.11 8.50
CA ILE A 8 -0.38 7.43 9.41
C ILE A 8 0.71 6.75 8.57
N GLY A 9 1.95 7.05 8.88
CA GLY A 9 3.13 6.59 8.17
C GLY A 9 3.76 7.71 7.35
N ALA A 10 4.98 8.11 7.72
CA ALA A 10 5.75 9.14 7.02
C ALA A 10 6.80 8.52 6.06
N GLY A 11 6.48 7.38 5.46
CA GLY A 11 7.24 6.79 4.35
C GLY A 11 6.88 7.41 3.01
N SER A 12 7.38 6.82 1.90
CA SER A 12 7.12 7.32 0.54
C SER A 12 5.62 7.47 0.25
N THR A 13 4.83 6.43 0.50
CA THR A 13 3.38 6.44 0.21
C THR A 13 2.59 7.34 1.15
N GLY A 14 2.98 7.43 2.43
CA GLY A 14 2.34 8.35 3.36
C GLY A 14 2.60 9.81 3.02
N HIS A 15 3.83 10.16 2.62
CA HIS A 15 4.13 11.50 2.11
C HIS A 15 3.31 11.82 0.85
N SER A 16 3.26 10.88 -0.12
CA SER A 16 2.44 11.04 -1.32
C SER A 16 0.97 11.26 -0.99
N ALA A 17 0.40 10.45 -0.09
CA ALA A 17 -0.98 10.57 0.34
C ALA A 17 -1.26 11.91 1.04
N ALA A 18 -0.40 12.30 2.00
CA ALA A 18 -0.56 13.54 2.74
C ALA A 18 -0.50 14.77 1.81
N ALA A 19 0.48 14.80 0.89
CA ALA A 19 0.60 15.90 -0.08
C ALA A 19 -0.59 15.94 -1.04
N TYR A 20 -0.97 14.78 -1.61
CA TYR A 20 -2.08 14.66 -2.55
C TYR A 20 -3.43 15.09 -1.94
N LEU A 21 -3.72 14.63 -0.72
CA LEU A 21 -4.96 15.03 -0.03
C LEU A 21 -4.95 16.51 0.36
N THR A 22 -3.78 17.06 0.75
CA THR A 22 -3.63 18.49 1.01
C THR A 22 -3.85 19.32 -0.25
N GLN A 23 -3.32 18.89 -1.40
CA GLN A 23 -3.54 19.51 -2.71
C GLN A 23 -5.04 19.61 -3.04
N ARG A 24 -5.80 18.58 -2.68
CA ARG A 24 -7.26 18.51 -2.91
C ARG A 24 -8.09 19.33 -1.91
N GLY A 25 -7.46 20.04 -0.99
CA GLY A 25 -8.11 20.94 -0.04
C GLY A 25 -8.63 20.29 1.24
N PHE A 26 -8.23 19.05 1.54
CA PHE A 26 -8.54 18.41 2.82
C PHE A 26 -7.66 18.96 3.96
N THR A 27 -8.21 18.97 5.17
CA THR A 27 -7.42 19.24 6.38
C THR A 27 -6.69 17.96 6.79
N VAL A 28 -5.40 17.89 6.47
CA VAL A 28 -4.59 16.69 6.64
C VAL A 28 -3.72 16.79 7.89
N THR A 29 -3.79 15.78 8.74
CA THR A 29 -2.81 15.50 9.79
C THR A 29 -1.89 14.38 9.32
N SER A 30 -0.58 14.60 9.28
CA SER A 30 0.42 13.55 9.04
C SER A 30 1.00 13.07 10.36
N HIS A 31 0.99 11.77 10.59
CA HIS A 31 1.44 11.14 11.82
C HIS A 31 2.42 9.99 11.56
N ASP A 32 3.47 9.91 12.34
CA ASP A 32 4.32 8.71 12.49
C ASP A 32 4.90 8.65 13.91
N ASP A 33 5.65 7.61 14.19
CA ASP A 33 6.36 7.43 15.43
C ASP A 33 7.43 8.52 15.66
N SER A 34 7.72 8.82 16.93
CA SER A 34 8.79 9.76 17.31
C SER A 34 10.16 9.39 16.77
N ARG A 35 10.41 8.10 16.47
CA ARG A 35 11.63 7.63 15.79
C ARG A 35 11.83 8.28 14.42
N PHE A 36 10.76 8.80 13.80
CA PHE A 36 10.76 9.44 12.48
C PHE A 36 10.48 10.95 12.56
N SER A 37 10.61 11.58 13.74
CA SER A 37 10.35 13.02 13.94
C SER A 37 11.16 13.90 12.99
N SER A 38 12.39 13.50 12.66
CA SER A 38 13.25 14.21 11.71
C SER A 38 12.59 14.45 10.34
N ARG A 39 11.72 13.54 9.90
CA ARG A 39 10.95 13.72 8.64
C ARG A 39 9.98 14.89 8.75
N PHE A 40 9.35 15.08 9.91
CA PHE A 40 8.45 16.22 10.15
C PHE A 40 9.19 17.55 10.30
N GLU A 41 10.39 17.51 10.89
CA GLU A 41 11.30 18.65 10.94
C GLU A 41 11.70 19.08 9.51
N ASP A 42 12.03 18.11 8.64
CA ASP A 42 12.34 18.40 7.25
C ASP A 42 11.14 18.98 6.47
N ILE A 43 9.93 18.41 6.63
CA ILE A 43 8.72 18.94 6.01
C ILE A 43 8.49 20.40 6.47
N SER A 44 8.61 20.67 7.76
CA SER A 44 8.43 22.02 8.34
C SER A 44 9.47 23.00 7.80
N ARG A 45 10.73 22.60 7.77
CA ARG A 45 11.85 23.42 7.33
C ARG A 45 11.78 23.74 5.83
N LEU A 46 11.31 22.79 5.02
CA LEU A 46 11.23 22.90 3.56
C LEU A 46 9.90 23.48 3.06
N GLY A 47 8.96 23.77 3.97
CA GLY A 47 7.69 24.40 3.64
C GLY A 47 6.64 23.45 3.08
N GLY A 48 6.82 22.13 3.26
CA GLY A 48 5.85 21.12 2.85
C GLY A 48 6.50 19.87 2.22
N ILE A 49 5.66 18.97 1.77
CA ILE A 49 6.05 17.77 1.03
C ILE A 49 6.03 18.09 -0.45
N THR A 50 7.16 17.91 -1.13
CA THR A 50 7.30 18.13 -2.58
C THR A 50 7.05 16.84 -3.35
N LEU A 51 6.13 16.90 -4.30
CA LEU A 51 5.87 15.82 -5.26
C LEU A 51 6.60 16.09 -6.57
N ARG A 52 7.16 15.02 -7.17
CA ARG A 52 7.84 14.98 -8.47
C ARG A 52 7.30 13.82 -9.31
N GLY A 53 7.61 13.82 -10.59
CA GLY A 53 7.19 12.77 -11.51
C GLY A 53 5.77 12.93 -11.99
N GLU A 54 4.91 11.95 -11.80
CA GLU A 54 3.51 11.98 -12.24
C GLU A 54 2.59 12.86 -11.37
N ALA A 55 3.11 13.41 -10.27
CA ALA A 55 2.45 14.42 -9.47
C ALA A 55 3.44 15.55 -9.15
N HIS A 56 2.97 16.80 -9.07
CA HIS A 56 3.81 17.96 -8.91
C HIS A 56 3.29 18.96 -7.87
N GLY A 57 4.21 19.66 -7.21
CA GLY A 57 3.91 20.74 -6.28
C GLY A 57 4.41 20.47 -4.88
N THR A 58 4.35 21.50 -4.02
CA THR A 58 4.73 21.40 -2.61
C THR A 58 3.51 21.73 -1.74
N PHE A 59 3.20 20.84 -0.80
CA PHE A 59 1.98 20.92 -0.01
C PHE A 59 2.30 20.70 1.46
N MET A 60 1.86 21.62 2.32
CA MET A 60 2.05 21.57 3.77
C MET A 60 0.80 20.97 4.43
N PRO A 61 0.87 19.77 5.03
CA PRO A 61 -0.20 19.26 5.87
C PRO A 61 -0.56 20.24 6.99
N ALA A 62 -1.83 20.32 7.38
CA ALA A 62 -2.30 21.21 8.43
C ALA A 62 -1.70 20.91 9.80
N CYS A 63 -1.32 19.66 10.04
CA CYS A 63 -0.67 19.21 11.28
C CYS A 63 0.36 18.12 10.97
N LEU A 64 1.51 18.19 11.64
CA LEU A 64 2.55 17.19 11.69
C LEU A 64 2.70 16.78 13.15
N THR A 65 2.52 15.51 13.48
CA THR A 65 2.53 15.07 14.89
C THR A 65 3.06 13.67 15.08
N THR A 66 3.75 13.45 16.19
CA THR A 66 4.13 12.13 16.68
C THR A 66 3.21 11.64 17.82
N ASP A 67 2.25 12.47 18.25
CA ASP A 67 1.26 12.12 19.26
C ASP A 67 0.06 11.42 18.63
N PRO A 68 -0.21 10.14 18.94
CA PRO A 68 -1.33 9.40 18.40
C PRO A 68 -2.69 9.97 18.83
N ALA A 69 -2.81 10.57 20.01
CA ALA A 69 -4.05 11.20 20.45
C ALA A 69 -4.40 12.40 19.55
N GLN A 70 -3.42 13.26 19.30
CA GLN A 70 -3.59 14.39 18.39
C GLN A 70 -3.89 13.92 16.96
N ALA A 71 -3.25 12.83 16.53
CA ALA A 71 -3.41 12.29 15.18
C ALA A 71 -4.85 11.87 14.89
N VAL A 72 -5.50 11.15 15.80
CA VAL A 72 -6.84 10.59 15.57
C VAL A 72 -7.97 11.53 16.00
N HIS A 73 -7.67 12.55 16.82
CA HIS A 73 -8.70 13.46 17.33
C HIS A 73 -9.47 14.14 16.22
N LYS A 74 -10.79 13.94 16.20
CA LYS A 74 -11.73 14.46 15.19
C LYS A 74 -11.39 14.08 13.74
N ALA A 75 -10.50 13.13 13.50
CA ALA A 75 -10.30 12.58 12.17
C ALA A 75 -11.55 11.84 11.72
N GLN A 76 -12.03 12.09 10.52
CA GLN A 76 -13.19 11.38 9.96
C GLN A 76 -12.75 10.16 9.16
N ALA A 77 -11.56 10.25 8.53
CA ALA A 77 -10.90 9.14 7.89
C ALA A 77 -9.43 9.07 8.31
N ILE A 78 -8.93 7.86 8.52
CA ILE A 78 -7.55 7.57 8.95
C ILE A 78 -6.96 6.62 7.92
N PHE A 79 -6.06 7.12 7.07
CA PHE A 79 -5.35 6.31 6.08
C PHE A 79 -4.05 5.80 6.67
N VAL A 80 -3.87 4.49 6.73
CA VAL A 80 -2.71 3.82 7.32
C VAL A 80 -1.78 3.35 6.20
N HIS A 81 -0.63 4.02 6.06
CA HIS A 81 0.39 3.77 5.05
C HIS A 81 1.67 3.23 5.70
N VAL A 82 1.56 2.10 6.36
CA VAL A 82 2.70 1.40 6.98
C VAL A 82 2.81 -0.02 6.43
N MET A 83 3.97 -0.64 6.63
CA MET A 83 4.17 -2.04 6.28
C MET A 83 3.32 -2.96 7.17
N ALA A 84 2.99 -4.15 6.67
CA ALA A 84 2.08 -5.08 7.34
C ALA A 84 2.59 -5.54 8.72
N ASP A 85 3.90 -5.66 8.91
CA ASP A 85 4.54 -5.99 10.19
C ASP A 85 4.33 -4.92 11.29
N ARG A 86 3.94 -3.71 10.89
CA ARG A 86 3.64 -2.61 11.82
C ARG A 86 2.14 -2.45 12.10
N HIS A 87 1.27 -3.20 11.48
CA HIS A 87 -0.18 -3.06 11.65
C HIS A 87 -0.60 -3.22 13.13
N GLU A 88 -0.06 -4.21 13.84
CA GLU A 88 -0.37 -4.42 15.25
C GLU A 88 0.11 -3.26 16.12
N GLU A 89 1.35 -2.79 15.93
CA GLU A 89 1.90 -1.64 16.65
C GLU A 89 1.03 -0.40 16.47
N ILE A 90 0.65 -0.08 15.23
CA ILE A 90 -0.18 1.09 14.92
C ILE A 90 -1.58 0.93 15.52
N ALA A 91 -2.19 -0.26 15.36
CA ALA A 91 -3.51 -0.53 15.93
C ALA A 91 -3.53 -0.30 17.46
N ARG A 92 -2.55 -0.85 18.20
CA ARG A 92 -2.43 -0.68 19.65
C ARG A 92 -2.22 0.78 20.03
N ARG A 93 -1.43 1.52 19.25
CA ARG A 93 -1.07 2.91 19.53
C ARG A 93 -2.25 3.86 19.39
N ILE A 94 -3.08 3.70 18.34
CA ILE A 94 -4.21 4.61 18.10
C ILE A 94 -5.50 4.19 18.84
N ALA A 95 -5.62 2.91 19.17
CA ALA A 95 -6.84 2.32 19.74
C ALA A 95 -7.44 3.11 20.92
N PRO A 96 -6.64 3.58 21.93
CA PRO A 96 -7.19 4.28 23.09
C PRO A 96 -7.84 5.64 22.77
N TYR A 97 -7.59 6.18 21.58
CA TYR A 97 -7.99 7.53 21.20
C TYR A 97 -9.02 7.56 20.08
N LEU A 98 -9.47 6.38 19.60
CA LEU A 98 -10.46 6.28 18.54
C LEU A 98 -11.81 6.83 18.97
N GLU A 99 -12.50 7.47 18.04
CA GLU A 99 -13.83 8.07 18.24
C GLU A 99 -14.85 7.38 17.32
N ASP A 100 -16.11 7.37 17.75
CA ASP A 100 -17.21 6.79 16.96
C ASP A 100 -17.32 7.44 15.58
N GLY A 101 -17.61 6.62 14.59
CA GLY A 101 -17.81 7.05 13.19
C GLY A 101 -16.53 7.25 12.38
N GLN A 102 -15.35 6.97 12.93
CA GLN A 102 -14.11 7.05 12.18
C GLN A 102 -13.96 5.90 11.18
N HIS A 103 -13.47 6.23 9.98
CA HIS A 103 -13.16 5.27 8.93
C HIS A 103 -11.66 5.02 8.85
N ILE A 104 -11.20 3.82 9.17
CA ILE A 104 -9.80 3.41 9.07
C ILE A 104 -9.61 2.69 7.74
N VAL A 105 -8.71 3.21 6.89
CA VAL A 105 -8.37 2.67 5.57
C VAL A 105 -6.91 2.24 5.56
N ILE A 106 -6.66 0.95 5.41
CA ILE A 106 -5.31 0.36 5.42
C ILE A 106 -4.82 0.23 3.98
N VAL A 107 -3.64 0.75 3.68
CA VAL A 107 -3.09 0.88 2.31
C VAL A 107 -1.60 0.48 2.28
N PRO A 108 -1.23 -0.64 1.65
CA PRO A 108 -2.08 -1.74 1.20
C PRO A 108 -2.70 -2.51 2.36
N GLY A 109 -3.82 -3.17 2.11
CA GLY A 109 -4.59 -3.85 3.15
C GLY A 109 -3.86 -5.02 3.80
N ASN A 110 -3.39 -5.97 3.01
CA ASN A 110 -2.60 -7.14 3.43
C ASN A 110 -3.20 -7.92 4.63
N LEU A 111 -4.54 -8.01 4.72
CA LEU A 111 -5.30 -8.57 5.85
C LEU A 111 -5.13 -7.80 7.18
N GLY A 112 -4.65 -6.57 7.13
CA GLY A 112 -4.45 -5.71 8.29
C GLY A 112 -5.75 -5.44 9.07
N ALA A 113 -6.91 -5.41 8.39
CA ALA A 113 -8.20 -5.25 9.06
C ALA A 113 -8.47 -6.33 10.11
N PHE A 114 -8.01 -7.57 9.89
CA PHE A 114 -8.09 -8.63 10.90
C PHE A 114 -7.18 -8.36 12.09
N VAL A 115 -5.97 -7.84 11.84
CA VAL A 115 -5.01 -7.47 12.88
C VAL A 115 -5.59 -6.35 13.74
N PHE A 116 -6.06 -5.25 13.12
CA PHE A 116 -6.70 -4.14 13.81
C PHE A 116 -7.90 -4.60 14.63
N ARG A 117 -8.80 -5.39 14.04
CA ARG A 117 -9.97 -5.92 14.76
C ARG A 117 -9.58 -6.81 15.94
N SER A 118 -8.54 -7.64 15.80
CA SER A 118 -8.05 -8.49 16.90
C SER A 118 -7.52 -7.64 18.05
N VAL A 119 -6.70 -6.63 17.76
CA VAL A 119 -6.17 -5.69 18.74
C VAL A 119 -7.29 -4.93 19.45
N PHE A 120 -8.26 -4.39 18.71
CA PHE A 120 -9.37 -3.64 19.30
C PHE A 120 -10.22 -4.49 20.23
N ARG A 121 -10.45 -5.75 19.88
CA ARG A 121 -11.15 -6.71 20.76
C ARG A 121 -10.34 -7.01 22.02
N GLU A 122 -9.04 -7.27 21.88
CA GLU A 122 -8.14 -7.54 23.00
C GLU A 122 -8.07 -6.36 23.98
N MET A 123 -8.03 -5.14 23.46
CA MET A 123 -7.98 -3.91 24.27
C MET A 123 -9.35 -3.43 24.76
N GLY A 124 -10.44 -4.11 24.41
CA GLY A 124 -11.80 -3.74 24.84
C GLY A 124 -12.27 -2.39 24.26
N ILE A 125 -11.82 -2.04 23.04
CA ILE A 125 -12.20 -0.79 22.39
C ILE A 125 -13.69 -0.84 22.03
N SER A 126 -14.44 0.16 22.50
CA SER A 126 -15.88 0.29 22.28
C SER A 126 -16.24 1.29 21.17
N ALA A 127 -15.28 2.06 20.69
CA ALA A 127 -15.52 3.02 19.61
C ALA A 127 -16.04 2.30 18.33
N ASP A 128 -17.14 2.82 17.77
CA ASP A 128 -17.74 2.31 16.53
C ASP A 128 -16.96 2.84 15.34
N VAL A 129 -15.94 2.09 14.92
CA VAL A 129 -15.07 2.41 13.79
C VAL A 129 -15.19 1.37 12.68
N THR A 130 -14.99 1.78 11.44
CA THR A 130 -14.96 0.87 10.31
C THR A 130 -13.52 0.56 9.89
N LEU A 131 -13.27 -0.68 9.48
CA LEU A 131 -11.99 -1.13 8.95
C LEU A 131 -12.13 -1.45 7.47
N THR A 132 -11.34 -0.80 6.62
CA THR A 132 -11.37 -0.98 5.17
C THR A 132 -9.96 -1.22 4.67
N GLU A 133 -9.82 -2.12 3.70
CA GLU A 133 -8.54 -2.43 3.04
C GLU A 133 -8.57 -1.99 1.59
N LYS A 134 -7.60 -1.19 1.16
CA LYS A 134 -7.35 -0.93 -0.26
C LYS A 134 -6.54 -2.07 -0.85
N GLU A 135 -6.95 -2.54 -2.01
CA GLU A 135 -6.17 -3.46 -2.84
C GLU A 135 -4.91 -2.76 -3.36
N GLY A 136 -3.76 -3.35 -3.07
CA GLY A 136 -2.48 -2.77 -3.48
C GLY A 136 -2.17 -1.40 -2.85
N ASN A 137 -1.14 -0.75 -3.37
CA ASN A 137 -0.66 0.52 -2.85
C ASN A 137 -1.37 1.72 -3.50
N LEU A 138 -1.16 2.92 -2.97
CA LEU A 138 -1.71 4.17 -3.50
C LEU A 138 -1.06 4.54 -4.85
N CYS A 139 0.25 4.43 -4.92
CA CYS A 139 1.06 4.65 -6.12
C CYS A 139 2.46 4.07 -5.91
N PRO A 140 3.16 3.69 -6.97
CA PRO A 140 4.60 3.46 -6.89
C PRO A 140 5.30 4.81 -6.70
N CYS A 141 6.05 4.95 -5.61
CA CYS A 141 6.75 6.18 -5.28
C CYS A 141 7.98 5.91 -4.41
N ARG A 142 8.91 6.86 -4.40
CA ARG A 142 10.13 6.83 -3.59
C ARG A 142 10.41 8.19 -2.97
N LEU A 143 10.85 8.19 -1.70
CA LEU A 143 11.52 9.35 -1.10
C LEU A 143 12.86 9.53 -1.82
N THR A 144 13.00 10.61 -2.55
CA THR A 144 14.20 10.93 -3.35
C THR A 144 15.10 11.95 -2.68
N ALA A 145 14.53 12.73 -1.75
CA ALA A 145 15.26 13.65 -0.87
C ALA A 145 14.44 13.92 0.40
N ALA A 146 14.97 14.73 1.31
CA ALA A 146 14.24 15.21 2.49
C ALA A 146 12.93 15.88 2.06
N ALA A 147 11.80 15.41 2.59
CA ALA A 147 10.44 15.88 2.26
C ALA A 147 10.11 15.91 0.75
N GLU A 148 10.82 15.14 -0.08
CA GLU A 148 10.58 15.04 -1.51
C GLU A 148 10.26 13.59 -1.92
N VAL A 149 9.18 13.41 -2.68
CA VAL A 149 8.74 12.12 -3.21
C VAL A 149 8.62 12.18 -4.72
N THR A 150 9.27 11.25 -5.41
CA THR A 150 9.02 11.01 -6.83
C THR A 150 7.93 9.95 -6.98
N VAL A 151 6.86 10.33 -7.67
CA VAL A 151 5.69 9.49 -7.98
C VAL A 151 5.89 8.91 -9.38
N GLY A 152 5.95 7.59 -9.49
CA GLY A 152 6.28 6.88 -10.75
C GLY A 152 5.10 6.66 -11.67
N LEU A 153 3.88 6.59 -11.13
CA LEU A 153 2.62 6.49 -11.87
C LEU A 153 1.59 7.40 -11.19
N PRO A 154 0.51 7.79 -11.89
CA PRO A 154 -0.56 8.59 -11.28
C PRO A 154 -1.04 8.02 -9.95
N ILE A 155 -1.41 8.90 -9.03
CA ILE A 155 -1.94 8.49 -7.72
C ILE A 155 -3.30 7.82 -7.93
N ASP A 156 -3.39 6.55 -7.51
CA ASP A 156 -4.59 5.73 -7.66
C ASP A 156 -5.60 6.04 -6.54
N ALA A 157 -6.43 7.05 -6.79
CA ALA A 157 -7.57 7.37 -5.93
C ALA A 157 -8.83 6.55 -6.29
N GLU A 158 -8.80 5.79 -7.39
CA GLU A 158 -9.94 5.04 -7.93
C GLU A 158 -9.88 3.53 -7.65
N GLY A 159 -8.79 3.03 -7.07
CA GLY A 159 -8.54 1.60 -6.87
C GLY A 159 -9.70 0.82 -6.23
N ARG A 160 -9.44 -0.38 -5.79
CA ARG A 160 -10.47 -1.27 -5.22
C ARG A 160 -10.28 -1.40 -3.72
N ALA A 161 -11.40 -1.56 -3.00
CA ALA A 161 -11.36 -1.74 -1.55
C ALA A 161 -12.53 -2.58 -1.03
N ALA A 162 -12.35 -3.16 0.16
CA ALA A 162 -13.42 -3.80 0.91
C ALA A 162 -13.29 -3.53 2.40
N SER A 163 -14.41 -3.50 3.10
CA SER A 163 -14.45 -3.39 4.55
C SER A 163 -14.51 -4.76 5.24
N LEU A 164 -14.20 -4.78 6.51
CA LEU A 164 -14.37 -5.92 7.40
C LEU A 164 -15.31 -5.53 8.56
N PRO A 165 -16.56 -6.02 8.59
CA PRO A 165 -17.16 -7.01 7.69
C PRO A 165 -17.43 -6.46 6.28
N ALA A 166 -17.56 -7.36 5.30
CA ALA A 166 -17.79 -7.00 3.91
C ALA A 166 -19.13 -6.28 3.67
N SER A 167 -20.13 -6.51 4.54
CA SER A 167 -21.42 -5.82 4.52
C SER A 167 -21.32 -4.29 4.65
N ASP A 168 -20.24 -3.79 5.23
CA ASP A 168 -20.03 -2.37 5.46
C ASP A 168 -19.44 -1.65 4.24
N THR A 169 -18.90 -2.41 3.27
CA THR A 169 -18.15 -1.86 2.13
C THR A 169 -18.92 -0.74 1.43
N GLY A 170 -20.16 -0.99 1.01
CA GLY A 170 -20.94 0.01 0.28
C GLY A 170 -21.15 1.31 1.07
N ARG A 171 -21.49 1.20 2.36
CA ARG A 171 -21.69 2.36 3.25
C ARG A 171 -20.40 3.17 3.43
N VAL A 172 -19.29 2.48 3.64
CA VAL A 172 -17.99 3.14 3.88
C VAL A 172 -17.47 3.81 2.61
N LEU A 173 -17.57 3.15 1.45
CA LEU A 173 -17.12 3.75 0.19
C LEU A 173 -17.96 4.98 -0.16
N GLU A 174 -19.27 4.97 0.08
CA GLU A 174 -20.11 6.16 -0.11
C GLU A 174 -19.72 7.30 0.86
N ALA A 175 -19.37 6.99 2.12
CA ALA A 175 -18.90 7.99 3.07
C ALA A 175 -17.55 8.61 2.69
N LEU A 176 -16.67 7.83 2.02
CA LEU A 176 -15.35 8.27 1.54
C LEU A 176 -15.38 8.92 0.17
N LYS A 177 -16.55 8.96 -0.49
CA LYS A 177 -16.70 9.58 -1.80
C LYS A 177 -16.23 11.03 -1.82
N GLY A 178 -15.51 11.40 -2.86
CA GLY A 178 -14.85 12.70 -2.96
C GLY A 178 -13.47 12.76 -2.28
N VAL A 179 -13.15 11.83 -1.36
CA VAL A 179 -11.77 11.61 -0.90
C VAL A 179 -11.08 10.60 -1.80
N VAL A 180 -11.71 9.46 -2.01
CA VAL A 180 -11.32 8.37 -2.90
C VAL A 180 -12.54 7.81 -3.60
N GLU A 181 -12.37 7.29 -4.81
CA GLU A 181 -13.47 6.73 -5.63
C GLU A 181 -13.25 5.21 -5.82
N TYR A 182 -13.16 4.48 -4.70
CA TYR A 182 -12.87 3.05 -4.76
C TYR A 182 -14.05 2.23 -5.26
N VAL A 183 -13.76 1.30 -6.16
CA VAL A 183 -14.68 0.25 -6.58
C VAL A 183 -14.73 -0.85 -5.51
N PRO A 184 -15.90 -1.35 -5.12
CA PRO A 184 -15.98 -2.37 -4.08
C PRO A 184 -15.37 -3.70 -4.54
N ASN A 185 -14.53 -4.29 -3.71
CA ASN A 185 -14.21 -5.71 -3.71
C ASN A 185 -15.30 -6.47 -2.95
N ARG A 186 -15.48 -7.74 -3.26
CA ARG A 186 -16.42 -8.62 -2.58
C ARG A 186 -16.12 -8.75 -1.08
N ASN A 187 -14.84 -8.77 -0.72
CA ASN A 187 -14.33 -8.79 0.65
C ASN A 187 -12.80 -8.52 0.64
N VAL A 188 -12.18 -8.41 1.81
CA VAL A 188 -10.74 -8.16 1.94
C VAL A 188 -9.86 -9.28 1.37
N PHE A 189 -10.35 -10.52 1.29
CA PHE A 189 -9.60 -11.63 0.68
C PHE A 189 -9.45 -11.44 -0.83
N GLU A 190 -10.45 -10.89 -1.50
CA GLU A 190 -10.36 -10.55 -2.92
C GLU A 190 -9.27 -9.50 -3.18
N GLY A 191 -9.17 -8.49 -2.32
CA GLY A 191 -8.13 -7.48 -2.42
C GLY A 191 -6.73 -8.05 -2.23
N VAL A 192 -6.49 -8.86 -1.21
CA VAL A 192 -5.16 -9.42 -0.94
C VAL A 192 -4.71 -10.41 -2.02
N ILE A 193 -5.63 -11.25 -2.54
CA ILE A 193 -5.27 -12.23 -3.56
C ILE A 193 -5.03 -11.59 -4.93
N ASN A 194 -5.62 -10.43 -5.21
CA ASN A 194 -5.46 -9.67 -6.44
C ASN A 194 -4.26 -8.72 -6.44
N ALA A 195 -3.64 -8.43 -5.30
CA ALA A 195 -2.46 -7.57 -5.23
C ALA A 195 -1.34 -8.10 -6.13
N GLY A 196 -0.99 -7.34 -7.19
CA GLY A 196 -0.03 -7.74 -8.22
C GLY A 196 1.40 -7.96 -7.73
N ASN A 197 1.78 -7.32 -6.62
CA ASN A 197 3.10 -7.37 -6.02
C ASN A 197 3.57 -8.80 -5.72
N VAL A 198 2.68 -9.66 -5.21
CA VAL A 198 2.97 -11.08 -4.92
C VAL A 198 3.54 -11.80 -6.15
N THR A 199 3.00 -11.51 -7.33
CA THR A 199 3.45 -12.14 -8.57
C THR A 199 4.77 -11.57 -9.05
N ASN A 200 4.92 -10.23 -9.02
CA ASN A 200 6.04 -9.56 -9.66
C ASN A 200 7.30 -9.51 -8.79
N HIS A 201 7.18 -9.42 -7.48
CA HIS A 201 8.31 -9.13 -6.59
C HIS A 201 9.05 -10.38 -6.14
N ILE A 202 8.35 -11.46 -5.79
CA ILE A 202 8.95 -12.60 -5.10
C ILE A 202 9.98 -13.30 -6.01
N ALA A 203 9.53 -13.87 -7.12
CA ALA A 203 10.42 -14.62 -8.01
C ALA A 203 11.50 -13.74 -8.62
N SER A 204 11.17 -12.53 -9.05
CA SER A 204 12.15 -11.61 -9.65
C SER A 204 13.24 -11.17 -8.67
N THR A 205 12.89 -10.91 -7.39
CA THR A 205 13.89 -10.59 -6.36
C THR A 205 14.80 -11.77 -6.07
N LEU A 206 14.24 -12.97 -5.88
CA LEU A 206 15.03 -14.18 -5.57
C LEU A 206 15.96 -14.57 -6.72
N LEU A 207 15.48 -14.51 -7.95
CA LEU A 207 16.29 -14.84 -9.13
C LEU A 207 17.37 -13.78 -9.43
N ALA A 208 17.18 -12.55 -8.95
CA ALA A 208 18.15 -11.46 -9.09
C ALA A 208 19.01 -11.26 -7.82
N ALA A 209 19.00 -12.18 -6.84
CA ALA A 209 19.66 -12.01 -5.54
C ALA A 209 21.13 -11.54 -5.66
N ALA A 210 21.91 -12.15 -6.54
CA ALA A 210 23.31 -11.75 -6.75
C ALA A 210 23.47 -10.33 -7.31
N GLU A 211 22.53 -9.84 -8.11
CA GLU A 211 22.53 -8.46 -8.62
C GLU A 211 22.06 -7.48 -7.53
N VAL A 212 21.11 -7.88 -6.68
CA VAL A 212 20.70 -7.10 -5.50
C VAL A 212 21.92 -6.87 -4.60
N ASP A 213 22.62 -7.92 -4.21
CA ASP A 213 23.80 -7.82 -3.33
C ASP A 213 24.93 -7.00 -3.98
N ARG A 214 25.12 -7.11 -5.29
CA ARG A 214 26.19 -6.40 -6.00
C ARG A 214 25.91 -4.90 -6.17
N ARG A 215 24.66 -4.52 -6.41
CA ARG A 215 24.28 -3.15 -6.75
C ARG A 215 23.76 -2.34 -5.57
N GLY A 216 23.21 -2.99 -4.54
CA GLY A 216 22.62 -2.31 -3.38
C GLY A 216 21.58 -1.28 -3.80
N ASP A 217 21.79 -0.02 -3.43
CA ASP A 217 20.86 1.09 -3.71
C ASP A 217 20.70 1.42 -5.21
N ASP A 218 21.66 1.01 -6.06
CA ASP A 218 21.58 1.19 -7.52
C ASP A 218 20.79 0.08 -8.22
N PHE A 219 20.32 -0.92 -7.48
CA PHE A 219 19.49 -1.98 -8.06
C PHE A 219 18.08 -1.48 -8.35
N SER A 220 17.54 -1.87 -9.50
CA SER A 220 16.12 -1.71 -9.85
C SER A 220 15.58 -3.04 -10.36
N LEU A 221 14.52 -3.53 -9.70
CA LEU A 221 13.83 -4.75 -10.10
C LEU A 221 13.41 -4.69 -11.57
N PHE A 222 12.82 -3.55 -11.95
CA PHE A 222 12.25 -3.34 -13.27
C PHE A 222 13.31 -3.20 -14.38
N LYS A 223 14.54 -2.77 -14.03
CA LYS A 223 15.66 -2.64 -14.97
C LYS A 223 16.43 -3.95 -15.14
N TYR A 224 16.55 -4.76 -14.08
CA TYR A 224 17.55 -5.85 -14.06
C TYR A 224 16.98 -7.24 -13.82
N ALA A 225 15.77 -7.38 -13.26
CA ALA A 225 15.30 -8.68 -12.83
C ALA A 225 14.38 -9.41 -13.84
N PHE A 226 13.78 -8.72 -14.80
CA PHE A 226 12.84 -9.35 -15.75
C PHE A 226 13.55 -10.03 -16.92
N THR A 227 14.42 -10.99 -16.59
CA THR A 227 15.02 -11.89 -17.57
C THR A 227 13.99 -12.90 -18.09
N PRO A 228 14.20 -13.55 -19.26
CA PRO A 228 13.28 -14.58 -19.75
C PRO A 228 13.00 -15.69 -18.73
N ALA A 229 13.99 -16.10 -17.93
CA ALA A 229 13.84 -17.08 -16.88
C ALA A 229 12.94 -16.57 -15.74
N ALA A 230 13.16 -15.32 -15.31
CA ALA A 230 12.32 -14.69 -14.27
C ALA A 230 10.88 -14.53 -14.74
N VAL A 231 10.66 -14.04 -15.95
CA VAL A 231 9.32 -13.90 -16.56
C VAL A 231 8.61 -15.25 -16.65
N HIS A 232 9.33 -16.33 -16.99
CA HIS A 232 8.75 -17.68 -16.97
C HIS A 232 8.28 -18.10 -15.56
N CYS A 233 9.10 -17.88 -14.52
CA CYS A 233 8.72 -18.18 -13.14
C CYS A 233 7.51 -17.33 -12.68
N ILE A 234 7.55 -16.02 -12.96
CA ILE A 234 6.45 -15.10 -12.64
C ILE A 234 5.14 -15.57 -13.29
N THR A 235 5.20 -16.01 -14.56
CA THR A 235 4.03 -16.55 -15.26
C THR A 235 3.47 -17.80 -14.56
N LYS A 236 4.32 -18.69 -14.05
CA LYS A 236 3.87 -19.86 -13.29
C LYS A 236 3.18 -19.46 -11.98
N ILE A 237 3.78 -18.56 -11.22
CA ILE A 237 3.19 -18.01 -9.99
C ILE A 237 1.82 -17.37 -10.29
N ARG A 238 1.73 -16.58 -11.34
CA ARG A 238 0.47 -15.98 -11.77
C ARG A 238 -0.61 -17.03 -12.05
N LEU A 239 -0.28 -18.09 -12.79
CA LEU A 239 -1.25 -19.14 -13.13
C LEU A 239 -1.74 -19.91 -11.90
N GLU A 240 -0.86 -20.19 -10.94
CA GLU A 240 -1.25 -20.79 -9.66
C GLU A 240 -2.16 -19.85 -8.86
N ARG A 241 -1.80 -18.57 -8.74
CA ARG A 241 -2.64 -17.55 -8.10
C ARG A 241 -4.01 -17.45 -8.77
N GLN A 242 -4.06 -17.41 -10.11
CA GLN A 242 -5.31 -17.35 -10.87
C GLN A 242 -6.20 -18.57 -10.58
N ALA A 243 -5.62 -19.77 -10.48
CA ALA A 243 -6.36 -20.97 -10.10
C ALA A 243 -7.00 -20.85 -8.70
N VAL A 244 -6.27 -20.26 -7.74
CA VAL A 244 -6.81 -20.01 -6.40
C VAL A 244 -7.94 -18.97 -6.45
N ILE A 245 -7.75 -17.85 -7.17
CA ILE A 245 -8.78 -16.79 -7.34
C ILE A 245 -10.07 -17.41 -7.89
N HIS A 246 -9.98 -18.22 -8.95
CA HIS A 246 -11.15 -18.86 -9.56
C HIS A 246 -11.80 -19.87 -8.62
N ALA A 247 -11.02 -20.69 -7.91
CA ALA A 247 -11.54 -21.66 -6.95
C ALA A 247 -12.23 -21.00 -5.74
N MET A 248 -11.85 -19.76 -5.40
CA MET A 248 -12.54 -18.93 -4.41
C MET A 248 -13.82 -18.29 -4.97
N GLY A 249 -14.15 -18.49 -6.25
CA GLY A 249 -15.28 -17.85 -6.93
C GLY A 249 -15.09 -16.36 -7.15
N MET A 250 -13.86 -15.90 -7.26
CA MET A 250 -13.46 -14.50 -7.48
C MET A 250 -12.93 -14.32 -8.91
N GLN A 251 -12.66 -13.07 -9.27
CA GLN A 251 -12.10 -12.71 -10.59
C GLN A 251 -10.70 -12.11 -10.40
N GLU A 252 -9.82 -12.32 -11.37
CA GLU A 252 -8.57 -11.58 -11.50
C GLU A 252 -8.90 -10.16 -12.00
N HIS A 253 -8.46 -9.13 -11.26
CA HIS A 253 -8.79 -7.74 -11.59
C HIS A 253 -7.84 -7.19 -12.66
N GLU A 254 -6.56 -7.43 -12.48
CA GLU A 254 -5.51 -6.98 -13.39
C GLU A 254 -4.57 -8.12 -13.70
N ASN A 255 -4.05 -8.13 -14.92
CA ASN A 255 -2.98 -9.06 -15.29
C ASN A 255 -1.64 -8.48 -14.85
N PRO A 256 -0.98 -9.03 -13.82
CA PRO A 256 0.29 -8.47 -13.35
C PRO A 256 1.43 -8.56 -14.37
N MET A 257 1.23 -9.28 -15.48
CA MET A 257 2.20 -9.32 -16.58
C MET A 257 2.19 -8.05 -17.43
N ASP A 258 1.10 -7.28 -17.41
CA ASP A 258 0.95 -6.08 -18.24
C ASP A 258 2.00 -5.02 -17.87
N MET A 259 2.29 -4.84 -16.57
CA MET A 259 3.35 -3.94 -16.15
C MET A 259 4.73 -4.40 -16.61
N ILE A 260 5.00 -5.71 -16.58
CA ILE A 260 6.27 -6.29 -17.06
C ILE A 260 6.41 -6.04 -18.56
N GLU A 261 5.35 -6.27 -19.32
CA GLU A 261 5.34 -6.02 -20.76
C GLU A 261 5.63 -4.57 -21.09
N ARG A 262 4.98 -3.62 -20.40
CA ARG A 262 5.19 -2.19 -20.58
C ARG A 262 6.63 -1.77 -20.28
N VAL A 263 7.22 -2.21 -19.16
CA VAL A 263 8.59 -1.85 -18.82
C VAL A 263 9.64 -2.50 -19.74
N LEU A 264 9.34 -3.64 -20.34
CA LEU A 264 10.22 -4.26 -21.35
C LEU A 264 10.08 -3.58 -22.72
N ASN A 265 9.02 -2.84 -22.99
CA ASN A 265 8.71 -2.17 -24.25
C ASN A 265 8.53 -0.64 -24.07
N LEU A 266 9.44 0.00 -23.34
CA LEU A 266 9.36 1.44 -22.99
C LEU A 266 9.15 2.38 -24.18
N LYS A 267 9.60 2.02 -25.39
CA LYS A 267 9.40 2.84 -26.59
C LYS A 267 7.92 2.91 -26.99
N GLU A 268 7.18 1.85 -26.74
CA GLU A 268 5.75 1.74 -27.03
C GLU A 268 4.91 2.22 -25.83
N HIS A 269 5.50 2.25 -24.62
CA HIS A 269 4.88 2.61 -23.37
C HIS A 269 5.60 3.74 -22.63
N PRO A 270 5.69 4.96 -23.20
CA PRO A 270 6.35 6.09 -22.56
C PRO A 270 5.69 6.53 -21.26
N GLU A 271 4.43 6.18 -21.03
CA GLU A 271 3.68 6.48 -19.80
C GLU A 271 4.25 5.81 -18.53
N VAL A 272 5.07 4.76 -18.67
CA VAL A 272 5.75 4.13 -17.54
C VAL A 272 7.22 4.54 -17.40
N ALA A 273 7.68 5.54 -18.16
CA ALA A 273 9.08 5.96 -18.15
C ALA A 273 9.54 6.50 -16.78
N THR A 274 8.73 7.34 -16.13
CA THR A 274 9.01 7.85 -14.79
C THR A 274 9.10 6.70 -13.77
N PHE A 275 8.18 5.77 -13.83
CA PHE A 275 8.21 4.56 -13.01
C PHE A 275 9.51 3.76 -13.23
N TYR A 276 9.85 3.48 -14.47
CA TYR A 276 11.06 2.72 -14.81
C TYR A 276 12.33 3.41 -14.33
N GLU A 277 12.41 4.74 -14.44
CA GLU A 277 13.62 5.50 -14.10
C GLU A 277 13.84 5.58 -12.59
N TYR A 278 12.81 5.82 -11.80
CA TYR A 278 12.94 6.17 -10.38
C TYR A 278 12.56 5.06 -9.40
N MET A 279 11.99 3.92 -9.85
CA MET A 279 11.61 2.83 -8.94
C MET A 279 12.78 1.89 -8.68
N ASN A 280 13.80 2.36 -7.96
CA ASN A 280 14.91 1.52 -7.47
C ASN A 280 14.46 0.61 -6.32
N GLY A 281 15.21 -0.45 -6.11
CA GLY A 281 15.01 -1.46 -5.09
C GLY A 281 14.60 -2.82 -5.65
N PRO A 282 14.66 -3.87 -4.82
CA PRO A 282 15.15 -3.86 -3.43
C PRO A 282 16.67 -3.65 -3.35
N ASN A 283 17.15 -3.05 -2.28
CA ASN A 283 18.60 -2.83 -2.06
C ASN A 283 19.27 -3.94 -1.23
N SER A 284 18.50 -4.87 -0.73
CA SER A 284 18.93 -6.07 -0.02
C SER A 284 17.85 -7.14 -0.11
N LEU A 285 18.18 -8.37 0.25
CA LEU A 285 17.18 -9.45 0.39
C LEU A 285 16.34 -9.30 1.66
N ASP A 286 16.79 -8.50 2.62
CA ASP A 286 15.99 -8.07 3.77
C ASP A 286 15.09 -6.88 3.38
N HIS A 287 14.14 -7.14 2.47
CA HIS A 287 13.26 -6.13 1.89
C HIS A 287 11.80 -6.59 1.91
N ARG A 288 10.87 -5.61 1.97
CA ARG A 288 9.43 -5.89 2.01
C ARG A 288 8.92 -6.75 0.84
N TYR A 289 9.59 -6.75 -0.30
CA TYR A 289 9.25 -7.59 -1.45
C TYR A 289 9.31 -9.10 -1.14
N LEU A 290 10.13 -9.48 -0.15
CA LEU A 290 10.16 -10.85 0.36
C LEU A 290 9.34 -10.98 1.65
N HIS A 291 9.54 -10.11 2.64
CA HIS A 291 8.88 -10.26 3.94
C HIS A 291 7.37 -10.01 3.87
N GLU A 292 6.94 -8.93 3.23
CA GLU A 292 5.53 -8.54 3.18
C GLU A 292 4.78 -9.31 2.10
N ASP A 293 5.29 -9.34 0.85
CA ASP A 293 4.59 -9.96 -0.26
C ASP A 293 4.53 -11.49 -0.10
N CYS A 294 5.62 -12.16 0.39
CA CYS A 294 5.58 -13.57 0.76
C CYS A 294 4.71 -13.81 2.01
N GLY A 295 4.96 -13.04 3.07
CA GLY A 295 4.35 -13.26 4.39
C GLY A 295 2.85 -12.99 4.45
N CYS A 296 2.33 -12.11 3.60
CA CYS A 296 0.90 -11.79 3.52
C CYS A 296 0.25 -12.43 2.28
N GLY A 297 0.40 -11.83 1.11
CA GLY A 297 -0.29 -12.27 -0.09
C GLY A 297 0.11 -13.68 -0.56
N GLY A 298 1.41 -14.00 -0.57
CA GLY A 298 1.92 -15.32 -0.94
C GLY A 298 1.44 -16.40 0.03
N ALA A 299 1.63 -16.19 1.33
CA ALA A 299 1.19 -17.13 2.37
C ALA A 299 -0.34 -17.33 2.35
N PHE A 300 -1.11 -16.26 2.10
CA PHE A 300 -2.56 -16.36 1.94
C PHE A 300 -2.92 -17.23 0.73
N ALA A 301 -2.31 -16.97 -0.45
CA ALA A 301 -2.57 -17.73 -1.68
C ALA A 301 -2.29 -19.23 -1.49
N VAL A 302 -1.14 -19.59 -0.90
CA VAL A 302 -0.77 -20.98 -0.59
C VAL A 302 -1.75 -21.62 0.38
N SER A 303 -2.11 -20.93 1.46
CA SER A 303 -3.03 -21.45 2.48
C SER A 303 -4.44 -21.66 1.92
N ALA A 304 -4.93 -20.72 1.12
CA ALA A 304 -6.21 -20.84 0.44
C ALA A 304 -6.20 -21.97 -0.58
N GLY A 305 -5.16 -22.04 -1.42
CA GLY A 305 -4.99 -23.11 -2.40
C GLY A 305 -5.01 -24.50 -1.77
N LYS A 306 -4.23 -24.73 -0.70
CA LYS A 306 -4.22 -25.99 0.04
C LYS A 306 -5.59 -26.37 0.58
N ARG A 307 -6.34 -25.41 1.15
CA ARG A 307 -7.70 -25.65 1.66
C ARG A 307 -8.70 -25.96 0.57
N LEU A 308 -8.48 -25.48 -0.64
CA LEU A 308 -9.30 -25.73 -1.83
C LEU A 308 -8.85 -26.98 -2.61
N GLY A 309 -7.86 -27.72 -2.13
CA GLY A 309 -7.34 -28.93 -2.77
C GLY A 309 -6.47 -28.67 -4.00
N LEU A 310 -5.96 -27.44 -4.16
CA LEU A 310 -5.05 -27.07 -5.23
C LEU A 310 -3.60 -27.34 -4.83
N ASN A 311 -2.79 -27.77 -5.79
CA ASN A 311 -1.36 -27.94 -5.60
C ASN A 311 -0.66 -26.62 -5.97
N CYS A 312 -0.44 -25.76 -4.98
CA CYS A 312 0.30 -24.51 -5.13
C CYS A 312 1.77 -24.75 -4.77
N LEU A 313 2.66 -24.43 -5.68
CA LEU A 313 4.11 -24.60 -5.55
C LEU A 313 4.86 -23.30 -5.24
N PHE A 314 4.13 -22.26 -4.87
CA PHE A 314 4.71 -20.94 -4.51
C PHE A 314 5.96 -21.05 -3.66
#